data_cabd3ecbb03b674dcc4d757e0444018e
#
_entry.id   cabd3ecbb03b674dcc4d757e0444018e
#
_cell.length_a   1.000
_cell.length_b   1.000
_cell.length_c   1.000
_cell.angle_alpha   90.00
_cell.angle_beta   90.00
_cell.angle_gamma   90.00
#
_symmetry.space_group_name_H-M   'P 1'
#
loop_
_entity.id
_entity.type
_entity.pdbx_description
1 polymer ?
#
loop_
_entity_poly.entity_id
_entity_poly.type
_entity_poly.pdbx_seq_one_letter_code
_entity_poly.pdbx_strand_id
1 'polypeptide(L)'
;MIKMMSKAVAIAAGVTLATHASADFKPLDGDPKTVNFGIISTESTSNLKEQWLPLLSDMEKAIGVPVKPFFAPDYAGIIEGMRFGKVHIAWFGNKSGMEAVDRSGAEVFAQQVGADGKQGYYSYVITHKDSGLKDLKDLLKCDKTLDFGIGDPNSTSGFLVPSYYVFAQNGVDPKTCFKTVRNSNHETNFMATANKQVDAAANNSEQWVRSHQKVPEQAKNVRVIWKSPLIPSDPITYRKDLSKDLKARLQGFFLTYGRFGSPDEIAKAKKILAGMQLSPFVASNNTQLYPIRQLALFKDKLKIEKSKMAAAKRAEKVKMIEARLTTLDVLAKNVGK
;
A
#
# COMPACT_ATOMS: atom_id res chain seq x y z
N MET A 1 57.72 46.99 -16.60
CA MET A 1 56.39 46.59 -17.07
C MET A 1 56.29 45.07 -16.89
N ILE A 2 55.72 44.59 -15.77
CA ILE A 2 55.54 43.17 -15.51
C ILE A 2 54.04 42.94 -15.53
N LYS A 3 53.55 42.16 -16.53
CA LYS A 3 52.14 41.72 -16.64
C LYS A 3 51.89 40.55 -15.67
N MET A 4 51.08 40.82 -14.68
CA MET A 4 50.49 39.75 -13.84
C MET A 4 49.35 39.09 -14.63
N MET A 5 49.49 37.80 -14.95
CA MET A 5 48.43 36.94 -15.46
C MET A 5 47.72 36.29 -14.28
N SER A 6 46.48 36.70 -14.03
CA SER A 6 45.58 36.04 -13.08
C SER A 6 45.07 34.74 -13.69
N LYS A 7 45.43 33.60 -13.08
CA LYS A 7 44.81 32.29 -13.39
C LYS A 7 43.52 32.15 -12.58
N ALA A 8 42.38 32.21 -13.24
CA ALA A 8 41.11 31.84 -12.67
C ALA A 8 41.05 30.30 -12.60
N VAL A 9 41.02 29.74 -11.38
CA VAL A 9 40.77 28.32 -11.14
C VAL A 9 39.25 28.16 -11.07
N ALA A 10 38.67 27.57 -12.11
CA ALA A 10 37.27 27.16 -12.11
C ALA A 10 37.16 25.84 -11.32
N ILE A 11 36.62 25.92 -10.10
CA ILE A 11 36.25 24.74 -9.33
C ILE A 11 34.92 24.21 -9.89
N ALA A 12 34.98 23.21 -10.75
CA ALA A 12 33.81 22.45 -11.18
C ALA A 12 33.41 21.56 -10.02
N ALA A 13 32.41 22.02 -9.24
CA ALA A 13 31.73 21.17 -8.25
C ALA A 13 30.95 20.10 -9.01
N GLY A 14 31.55 18.94 -9.18
CA GLY A 14 30.86 17.74 -9.66
C GLY A 14 29.81 17.31 -8.65
N VAL A 15 28.55 17.64 -8.91
CA VAL A 15 27.41 17.02 -8.22
C VAL A 15 27.33 15.59 -8.70
N THR A 16 28.00 14.68 -7.99
CA THR A 16 27.73 13.26 -8.12
C THR A 16 26.30 13.03 -7.60
N LEU A 17 25.33 13.01 -8.50
CA LEU A 17 24.04 12.39 -8.28
C LEU A 17 24.34 10.94 -7.92
N ALA A 18 24.23 10.60 -6.63
CA ALA A 18 24.18 9.23 -6.20
C ALA A 18 22.98 8.59 -6.91
N THR A 19 23.24 7.94 -8.03
CA THR A 19 22.31 7.01 -8.66
C THR A 19 22.04 5.94 -7.61
N HIS A 20 20.88 6.06 -6.94
CA HIS A 20 20.34 4.91 -6.22
C HIS A 20 20.28 3.83 -7.29
N ALA A 21 20.99 2.73 -7.07
CA ALA A 21 20.94 1.58 -7.93
C ALA A 21 19.45 1.27 -8.14
N SER A 22 18.98 1.59 -9.32
CA SER A 22 17.64 1.24 -9.78
C SER A 22 17.69 -0.28 -9.74
N ALA A 23 17.01 -0.88 -8.76
CA ALA A 23 16.95 -2.33 -8.65
C ALA A 23 16.56 -2.84 -10.04
N ASP A 24 17.34 -3.74 -10.62
CA ASP A 24 17.24 -4.15 -12.02
C ASP A 24 15.83 -4.64 -12.36
N PHE A 25 15.01 -3.74 -12.89
CA PHE A 25 13.72 -4.06 -13.48
C PHE A 25 13.99 -4.88 -14.74
N LYS A 26 13.43 -6.10 -14.79
CA LYS A 26 13.57 -6.97 -15.97
C LYS A 26 12.50 -6.60 -17.01
N PRO A 27 12.84 -5.96 -18.13
CA PRO A 27 11.89 -5.68 -19.19
C PRO A 27 11.26 -6.96 -19.76
N LEU A 28 10.02 -6.84 -20.27
CA LEU A 28 9.37 -7.90 -21.03
C LEU A 28 9.87 -7.89 -22.49
N ASP A 29 9.91 -9.07 -23.09
CA ASP A 29 10.10 -9.23 -24.53
C ASP A 29 8.71 -9.35 -25.18
N GLY A 30 8.04 -8.21 -25.35
CA GLY A 30 6.67 -8.11 -25.86
C GLY A 30 5.59 -8.37 -24.82
N ASP A 31 4.33 -8.38 -25.28
CA ASP A 31 3.18 -8.66 -24.42
C ASP A 31 3.11 -10.13 -23.99
N PRO A 32 2.67 -10.40 -22.76
CA PRO A 32 2.55 -11.78 -22.30
C PRO A 32 1.40 -12.53 -22.98
N LYS A 33 1.63 -13.80 -23.32
CA LYS A 33 0.56 -14.69 -23.82
C LYS A 33 -0.50 -15.02 -22.76
N THR A 34 -0.19 -14.81 -21.50
CA THR A 34 -1.09 -14.94 -20.35
C THR A 34 -0.82 -13.78 -19.40
N VAL A 35 -1.85 -13.01 -19.09
CA VAL A 35 -1.76 -11.92 -18.12
C VAL A 35 -1.87 -12.48 -16.70
N ASN A 36 -0.81 -12.38 -15.91
CA ASN A 36 -0.84 -12.75 -14.51
C ASN A 36 -1.25 -11.53 -13.66
N PHE A 37 -2.36 -11.67 -12.93
CA PHE A 37 -2.91 -10.68 -12.04
C PHE A 37 -2.43 -10.93 -10.60
N GLY A 38 -1.56 -10.09 -10.09
CA GLY A 38 -1.05 -10.16 -8.71
C GLY A 38 -2.08 -9.68 -7.70
N ILE A 39 -2.24 -10.44 -6.62
CA ILE A 39 -3.17 -10.14 -5.53
C ILE A 39 -2.39 -10.18 -4.22
N ILE A 40 -2.29 -9.04 -3.53
CA ILE A 40 -1.59 -8.97 -2.24
C ILE A 40 -2.30 -9.81 -1.16
N SER A 41 -1.52 -10.43 -0.29
CA SER A 41 -1.96 -11.41 0.70
C SER A 41 -2.62 -10.75 1.94
N THR A 42 -3.72 -10.04 1.75
CA THR A 42 -4.49 -9.40 2.84
C THR A 42 -5.24 -10.40 3.70
N GLU A 43 -5.58 -11.54 3.11
CA GLU A 43 -6.37 -12.63 3.68
C GLU A 43 -5.79 -13.99 3.22
N SER A 44 -6.45 -15.08 3.58
CA SER A 44 -6.13 -16.41 3.06
C SER A 44 -6.27 -16.47 1.53
N THR A 45 -5.45 -17.28 0.87
CA THR A 45 -5.52 -17.47 -0.58
C THR A 45 -6.91 -17.97 -1.02
N SER A 46 -7.60 -18.76 -0.19
CA SER A 46 -8.96 -19.22 -0.48
C SER A 46 -9.95 -18.07 -0.54
N ASN A 47 -9.94 -17.18 0.46
CA ASN A 47 -10.81 -16.00 0.49
C ASN A 47 -10.52 -15.04 -0.67
N LEU A 48 -9.24 -14.82 -0.99
CA LEU A 48 -8.85 -13.96 -2.10
C LEU A 48 -9.26 -14.56 -3.46
N LYS A 49 -9.18 -15.88 -3.65
CA LYS A 49 -9.70 -16.55 -4.84
C LYS A 49 -11.20 -16.34 -5.00
N GLU A 50 -11.97 -16.60 -3.96
CA GLU A 50 -13.42 -16.40 -3.97
C GLU A 50 -13.81 -14.98 -4.40
N GLN A 51 -13.08 -13.97 -3.90
CA GLN A 51 -13.34 -12.57 -4.19
C GLN A 51 -12.96 -12.17 -5.63
N TRP A 52 -11.78 -12.57 -6.09
CA TRP A 52 -11.19 -12.02 -7.32
C TRP A 52 -11.48 -12.84 -8.59
N LEU A 53 -11.65 -14.17 -8.49
CA LEU A 53 -11.82 -15.01 -9.69
C LEU A 53 -13.00 -14.60 -10.57
N PRO A 54 -14.18 -14.20 -10.06
CA PRO A 54 -15.28 -13.77 -10.90
C PRO A 54 -14.92 -12.55 -11.77
N LEU A 55 -14.25 -11.53 -11.19
CA LEU A 55 -13.79 -10.35 -11.91
C LEU A 55 -12.71 -10.71 -12.94
N LEU A 56 -11.75 -11.57 -12.58
CA LEU A 56 -10.67 -11.97 -13.49
C LEU A 56 -11.20 -12.79 -14.68
N SER A 57 -12.24 -13.61 -14.47
CA SER A 57 -12.91 -14.34 -15.57
C SER A 57 -13.59 -13.39 -16.56
N ASP A 58 -14.23 -12.32 -16.08
CA ASP A 58 -14.84 -11.32 -16.95
C ASP A 58 -13.75 -10.46 -17.63
N MET A 59 -12.63 -10.16 -16.93
CA MET A 59 -11.47 -9.48 -17.50
C MET A 59 -10.84 -10.26 -18.65
N GLU A 60 -10.64 -11.58 -18.51
CA GLU A 60 -10.12 -12.45 -19.56
C GLU A 60 -10.92 -12.33 -20.85
N LYS A 61 -12.27 -12.39 -20.76
CA LYS A 61 -13.17 -12.25 -21.90
C LYS A 61 -13.06 -10.87 -22.55
N ALA A 62 -12.97 -9.81 -21.74
CA ALA A 62 -12.93 -8.45 -22.23
C ALA A 62 -11.61 -8.09 -22.92
N ILE A 63 -10.48 -8.58 -22.41
CA ILE A 63 -9.17 -8.25 -22.99
C ILE A 63 -8.72 -9.24 -24.06
N GLY A 64 -9.41 -10.40 -24.21
CA GLY A 64 -9.07 -11.42 -25.22
C GLY A 64 -7.73 -12.12 -25.02
N VAL A 65 -7.21 -12.11 -23.76
CA VAL A 65 -5.96 -12.76 -23.39
C VAL A 65 -6.20 -13.55 -22.10
N PRO A 66 -5.71 -14.81 -21.98
CA PRO A 66 -5.86 -15.59 -20.74
C PRO A 66 -5.38 -14.83 -19.51
N VAL A 67 -6.17 -14.87 -18.43
CA VAL A 67 -5.87 -14.20 -17.17
C VAL A 67 -5.72 -15.23 -16.05
N LYS A 68 -4.60 -15.19 -15.33
CA LYS A 68 -4.35 -16.07 -14.19
C LYS A 68 -4.08 -15.25 -12.93
N PRO A 69 -4.72 -15.60 -11.79
CA PRO A 69 -4.36 -14.99 -10.51
C PRO A 69 -2.96 -15.44 -10.08
N PHE A 70 -2.19 -14.50 -9.53
CA PHE A 70 -0.88 -14.78 -8.94
C PHE A 70 -0.93 -14.42 -7.46
N PHE A 71 -0.66 -15.41 -6.62
CA PHE A 71 -0.60 -15.27 -5.17
C PHE A 71 0.83 -15.46 -4.67
N ALA A 72 1.15 -14.81 -3.58
CA ALA A 72 2.42 -14.95 -2.87
C ALA A 72 2.15 -14.98 -1.36
N PRO A 73 3.06 -15.52 -0.53
CA PRO A 73 2.88 -15.60 0.91
C PRO A 73 2.81 -14.22 1.58
N ASP A 74 3.43 -13.22 0.95
CA ASP A 74 3.50 -11.84 1.44
C ASP A 74 3.38 -10.82 0.29
N TYR A 75 3.27 -9.53 0.62
CA TYR A 75 3.17 -8.45 -0.35
C TYR A 75 4.44 -8.29 -1.19
N ALA A 76 5.60 -8.56 -0.59
CA ALA A 76 6.88 -8.47 -1.29
C ALA A 76 6.94 -9.43 -2.46
N GLY A 77 6.36 -10.63 -2.35
CA GLY A 77 6.31 -11.62 -3.44
C GLY A 77 5.55 -11.11 -4.65
N ILE A 78 4.50 -10.28 -4.49
CA ILE A 78 3.79 -9.67 -5.62
C ILE A 78 4.63 -8.56 -6.26
N ILE A 79 5.29 -7.73 -5.44
CA ILE A 79 6.19 -6.65 -5.90
C ILE A 79 7.34 -7.24 -6.72
N GLU A 80 8.02 -8.25 -6.19
CA GLU A 80 9.12 -8.93 -6.88
C GLU A 80 8.62 -9.74 -8.09
N GLY A 81 7.44 -10.36 -7.99
CA GLY A 81 6.80 -11.00 -9.14
C GLY A 81 6.63 -10.03 -10.31
N MET A 82 6.20 -8.80 -10.04
CA MET A 82 6.09 -7.76 -11.07
C MET A 82 7.48 -7.32 -11.58
N ARG A 83 8.44 -7.14 -10.69
CA ARG A 83 9.82 -6.77 -11.05
C ARG A 83 10.45 -7.74 -12.05
N PHE A 84 10.22 -9.03 -11.86
CA PHE A 84 10.79 -10.09 -12.69
C PHE A 84 9.88 -10.58 -13.81
N GLY A 85 8.81 -9.83 -14.14
CA GLY A 85 7.92 -10.15 -15.28
C GLY A 85 7.02 -11.36 -15.07
N LYS A 86 6.82 -11.81 -13.82
CA LYS A 86 5.88 -12.88 -13.46
C LYS A 86 4.48 -12.35 -13.15
N VAL A 87 4.36 -11.07 -12.82
CA VAL A 87 3.10 -10.34 -12.59
C VAL A 87 3.06 -9.17 -13.57
N HIS A 88 1.94 -9.02 -14.29
CA HIS A 88 1.80 -8.03 -15.35
C HIS A 88 0.85 -6.89 -14.97
N ILE A 89 -0.14 -7.20 -14.16
CA ILE A 89 -1.11 -6.29 -13.55
C ILE A 89 -1.31 -6.72 -12.10
N ALA A 90 -1.59 -5.80 -11.18
CA ALA A 90 -1.82 -6.16 -9.78
C ALA A 90 -2.75 -5.18 -9.06
N TRP A 91 -3.46 -5.71 -8.07
CA TRP A 91 -4.00 -4.95 -6.96
C TRP A 91 -2.94 -4.85 -5.87
N PHE A 92 -2.63 -3.63 -5.48
CA PHE A 92 -1.73 -3.31 -4.38
C PHE A 92 -2.43 -2.41 -3.36
N GLY A 93 -1.97 -2.42 -2.10
CA GLY A 93 -2.19 -1.30 -1.21
C GLY A 93 -1.32 -0.10 -1.63
N ASN A 94 -1.64 1.10 -1.17
CA ASN A 94 -0.88 2.30 -1.60
C ASN A 94 0.62 2.20 -1.29
N LYS A 95 1.02 1.64 -0.12
CA LYS A 95 2.44 1.45 0.19
C LYS A 95 3.10 0.43 -0.73
N SER A 96 2.51 -0.75 -0.92
CA SER A 96 3.06 -1.76 -1.83
C SER A 96 3.04 -1.29 -3.29
N GLY A 97 2.01 -0.53 -3.71
CA GLY A 97 1.95 0.14 -5.01
C GLY A 97 3.08 1.17 -5.20
N MET A 98 3.37 1.96 -4.17
CA MET A 98 4.51 2.88 -4.17
C MET A 98 5.84 2.13 -4.38
N GLU A 99 6.06 1.04 -3.64
CA GLU A 99 7.26 0.19 -3.80
C GLU A 99 7.33 -0.43 -5.21
N ALA A 100 6.18 -0.88 -5.76
CA ALA A 100 6.12 -1.44 -7.10
C ALA A 100 6.41 -0.39 -8.19
N VAL A 101 5.91 0.84 -8.05
CA VAL A 101 6.24 1.95 -8.95
C VAL A 101 7.72 2.27 -8.92
N ASP A 102 8.33 2.30 -7.72
CA ASP A 102 9.72 2.73 -7.56
C ASP A 102 10.73 1.69 -8.06
N ARG A 103 10.43 0.40 -7.94
CA ARG A 103 11.42 -0.66 -8.21
C ARG A 103 10.98 -1.81 -9.09
N SER A 104 9.69 -1.87 -9.48
CA SER A 104 9.16 -2.99 -10.27
C SER A 104 8.51 -2.54 -11.58
N GLY A 105 8.67 -1.27 -11.95
CA GLY A 105 8.15 -0.72 -13.20
C GLY A 105 6.62 -0.67 -13.27
N ALA A 106 5.94 -0.58 -12.12
CA ALA A 106 4.50 -0.41 -12.08
C ALA A 106 4.08 1.02 -12.48
N GLU A 107 2.89 1.12 -13.05
CA GLU A 107 2.14 2.35 -13.27
C GLU A 107 0.73 2.19 -12.71
N VAL A 108 0.28 3.12 -11.87
CA VAL A 108 -1.11 3.19 -11.42
C VAL A 108 -1.97 3.71 -12.57
N PHE A 109 -3.10 3.06 -12.83
CA PHE A 109 -4.04 3.49 -13.88
C PHE A 109 -5.49 3.55 -13.41
N ALA A 110 -5.85 2.82 -12.33
CA ALA A 110 -7.18 2.84 -11.75
C ALA A 110 -7.09 2.79 -10.22
N GLN A 111 -8.18 3.18 -9.58
CA GLN A 111 -8.36 3.18 -8.13
C GLN A 111 -9.66 2.48 -7.77
N GLN A 112 -9.65 1.73 -6.68
CA GLN A 112 -10.85 1.18 -6.09
C GLN A 112 -11.76 2.28 -5.55
N VAL A 113 -13.07 1.99 -5.54
CA VAL A 113 -14.09 2.80 -4.87
C VAL A 113 -14.85 1.88 -3.94
N GLY A 114 -15.00 2.25 -2.69
CA GLY A 114 -15.76 1.46 -1.72
C GLY A 114 -17.23 1.31 -2.12
N ALA A 115 -17.91 0.28 -1.61
CA ALA A 115 -19.34 0.06 -1.88
C ALA A 115 -20.21 1.25 -1.42
N ASP A 116 -19.73 2.06 -0.49
CA ASP A 116 -20.36 3.30 -0.03
C ASP A 116 -20.06 4.53 -0.93
N GLY A 117 -19.38 4.32 -2.05
CA GLY A 117 -18.98 5.36 -3.01
C GLY A 117 -17.74 6.16 -2.61
N LYS A 118 -17.13 5.90 -1.46
CA LYS A 118 -15.94 6.62 -1.02
C LYS A 118 -14.67 6.11 -1.68
N GLN A 119 -13.75 7.04 -1.95
CA GLN A 119 -12.42 6.74 -2.48
C GLN A 119 -11.38 6.70 -1.36
N GLY A 120 -11.68 5.94 -0.31
CA GLY A 120 -10.77 5.82 0.83
C GLY A 120 -11.27 4.87 1.91
N TYR A 121 -10.35 4.50 2.78
CA TYR A 121 -10.57 3.59 3.90
C TYR A 121 -9.73 4.01 5.12
N TYR A 122 -9.77 3.25 6.21
CA TYR A 122 -9.10 3.61 7.46
C TYR A 122 -8.24 2.48 7.99
N SER A 123 -7.11 2.83 8.58
CA SER A 123 -6.38 1.94 9.48
C SER A 123 -7.03 1.96 10.85
N TYR A 124 -7.10 0.79 11.47
CA TYR A 124 -7.60 0.60 12.82
C TYR A 124 -6.52 -0.04 13.71
N VAL A 125 -6.58 0.28 14.99
CA VAL A 125 -6.06 -0.61 16.03
C VAL A 125 -7.26 -1.27 16.69
N ILE A 126 -7.26 -2.59 16.70
CA ILE A 126 -8.31 -3.42 17.26
C ILE A 126 -7.83 -4.17 18.50
N THR A 127 -8.75 -4.50 19.39
CA THR A 127 -8.50 -5.30 20.60
C THR A 127 -9.71 -6.17 20.91
N HIS A 128 -9.54 -7.20 21.75
CA HIS A 128 -10.67 -7.97 22.24
C HIS A 128 -11.58 -7.10 23.11
N LYS A 129 -12.90 -7.29 23.04
CA LYS A 129 -13.88 -6.48 23.78
C LYS A 129 -13.67 -6.49 25.30
N ASP A 130 -13.23 -7.64 25.85
CA ASP A 130 -13.00 -7.84 27.29
C ASP A 130 -11.57 -7.41 27.71
N SER A 131 -10.74 -6.86 26.81
CA SER A 131 -9.44 -6.34 27.19
C SER A 131 -9.57 -5.05 27.99
N GLY A 132 -8.63 -4.77 28.86
CA GLY A 132 -8.57 -3.52 29.59
C GLY A 132 -8.18 -2.29 28.73
N LEU A 133 -7.82 -2.49 27.44
CA LEU A 133 -7.33 -1.46 26.55
C LEU A 133 -8.50 -0.63 26.01
N LYS A 134 -8.65 0.61 26.45
CA LYS A 134 -9.75 1.51 26.02
C LYS A 134 -9.38 2.39 24.83
N ASP A 135 -8.14 2.83 24.79
CA ASP A 135 -7.60 3.78 23.80
C ASP A 135 -6.08 3.58 23.59
N LEU A 136 -5.46 4.48 22.83
CA LEU A 136 -4.00 4.45 22.62
C LEU A 136 -3.18 4.69 23.89
N LYS A 137 -3.69 5.40 24.91
CA LYS A 137 -2.94 5.61 26.14
C LYS A 137 -2.72 4.31 26.89
N ASP A 138 -3.76 3.46 26.91
CA ASP A 138 -3.65 2.13 27.51
C ASP A 138 -2.68 1.25 26.72
N LEU A 139 -2.79 1.28 25.37
CA LEU A 139 -1.92 0.52 24.48
C LEU A 139 -0.43 0.92 24.61
N LEU A 140 -0.16 2.20 24.77
CA LEU A 140 1.20 2.77 24.73
C LEU A 140 1.82 2.97 26.12
N LYS A 141 1.40 2.22 27.15
CA LYS A 141 2.07 2.18 28.46
C LYS A 141 3.49 1.65 28.37
N CYS A 142 3.77 0.83 27.38
CA CYS A 142 5.10 0.31 27.04
C CYS A 142 5.78 -0.42 28.21
N ASP A 143 5.00 -1.18 28.98
CA ASP A 143 5.46 -1.98 30.12
C ASP A 143 5.90 -3.41 29.71
N LYS A 144 5.89 -3.72 28.43
CA LYS A 144 6.22 -5.03 27.85
C LYS A 144 5.32 -6.18 28.31
N THR A 145 4.07 -5.89 28.63
CA THR A 145 3.09 -6.92 29.01
C THR A 145 2.26 -7.39 27.82
N LEU A 146 2.07 -6.55 26.79
CA LEU A 146 1.15 -6.78 25.69
C LEU A 146 1.81 -7.44 24.47
N ASP A 147 1.10 -8.36 23.83
CA ASP A 147 1.42 -8.93 22.53
C ASP A 147 0.70 -8.13 21.42
N PHE A 148 1.43 -7.63 20.43
CA PHE A 148 0.90 -6.78 19.35
C PHE A 148 1.03 -7.42 17.97
N GLY A 149 -0.09 -7.51 17.23
CA GLY A 149 -0.12 -7.90 15.82
C GLY A 149 0.05 -6.69 14.91
N ILE A 150 1.13 -6.63 14.13
CA ILE A 150 1.32 -5.61 13.10
C ILE A 150 1.14 -6.23 11.71
N GLY A 151 0.77 -5.43 10.71
CA GLY A 151 0.58 -5.91 9.33
C GLY A 151 1.87 -6.26 8.61
N ASP A 152 1.73 -6.75 7.38
CA ASP A 152 2.86 -6.94 6.45
C ASP A 152 3.66 -5.63 6.31
N PRO A 153 5.00 -5.67 6.28
CA PRO A 153 5.84 -4.48 6.17
C PRO A 153 5.54 -3.59 4.95
N ASN A 154 4.94 -4.14 3.88
CA ASN A 154 4.49 -3.40 2.71
C ASN A 154 3.01 -2.99 2.75
N SER A 155 2.30 -3.29 3.84
CA SER A 155 0.91 -2.85 4.03
C SER A 155 0.84 -1.36 4.36
N THR A 156 -0.14 -0.67 3.78
CA THR A 156 -0.47 0.72 4.11
C THR A 156 -1.11 0.82 5.48
N SER A 157 -2.31 0.26 5.63
CA SER A 157 -3.13 0.35 6.85
C SER A 157 -2.65 -0.55 7.98
N GLY A 158 -2.04 -1.71 7.65
CA GLY A 158 -1.55 -2.64 8.66
C GLY A 158 -0.16 -2.29 9.21
N PHE A 159 0.63 -1.50 8.47
CA PHE A 159 2.02 -1.21 8.84
C PHE A 159 2.39 0.26 8.79
N LEU A 160 2.37 0.89 7.60
CA LEU A 160 2.90 2.26 7.44
C LEU A 160 2.14 3.27 8.30
N VAL A 161 0.82 3.25 8.20
CA VAL A 161 -0.08 4.19 8.90
C VAL A 161 0.01 4.05 10.41
N PRO A 162 -0.12 2.86 11.03
CA PRO A 162 0.10 2.72 12.47
C PRO A 162 1.54 3.00 12.88
N SER A 163 2.55 2.65 12.06
CA SER A 163 3.95 2.98 12.35
C SER A 163 4.19 4.48 12.49
N TYR A 164 3.47 5.31 11.74
CA TYR A 164 3.57 6.76 11.85
C TYR A 164 2.67 7.32 12.97
N TYR A 165 1.35 7.13 12.84
CA TYR A 165 0.38 7.81 13.71
C TYR A 165 0.33 7.25 15.12
N VAL A 166 0.48 5.93 15.28
CA VAL A 166 0.41 5.29 16.59
C VAL A 166 1.77 5.30 17.27
N PHE A 167 2.85 4.99 16.54
CA PHE A 167 4.15 4.79 17.16
C PHE A 167 5.09 5.98 17.00
N ALA A 168 5.47 6.38 15.79
CA ALA A 168 6.50 7.40 15.58
C ALA A 168 6.10 8.77 16.15
N GLN A 169 4.85 9.21 15.97
CA GLN A 169 4.35 10.47 16.55
C GLN A 169 4.37 10.46 18.08
N ASN A 170 4.10 9.32 18.70
CA ASN A 170 4.15 9.17 20.15
C ASN A 170 5.55 8.83 20.69
N GLY A 171 6.56 8.80 19.83
CA GLY A 171 7.93 8.52 20.25
C GLY A 171 8.20 7.09 20.65
N VAL A 172 7.33 6.16 20.27
CA VAL A 172 7.35 4.76 20.67
C VAL A 172 8.02 3.90 19.56
N ASP A 173 8.90 3.00 19.98
CA ASP A 173 9.32 1.87 19.16
C ASP A 173 8.53 0.62 19.58
N PRO A 174 7.71 0.04 18.70
CA PRO A 174 6.92 -1.15 19.05
C PRO A 174 7.75 -2.30 19.63
N LYS A 175 8.97 -2.51 19.14
CA LYS A 175 9.86 -3.59 19.59
C LYS A 175 10.31 -3.42 21.05
N THR A 176 10.35 -2.20 21.55
CA THR A 176 10.72 -1.92 22.96
C THR A 176 9.51 -1.71 23.83
N CYS A 177 8.36 -1.41 23.25
CA CYS A 177 7.10 -1.13 23.95
C CYS A 177 6.35 -2.42 24.31
N PHE A 178 6.25 -3.34 23.37
CA PHE A 178 5.48 -4.57 23.54
C PHE A 178 6.35 -5.75 23.98
N LYS A 179 5.70 -6.76 24.58
CA LYS A 179 6.30 -8.06 24.88
C LYS A 179 6.70 -8.77 23.59
N THR A 180 5.77 -8.87 22.63
CA THR A 180 6.05 -9.34 21.28
C THR A 180 5.40 -8.46 20.24
N VAL A 181 6.02 -8.40 19.04
CA VAL A 181 5.45 -7.79 17.83
C VAL A 181 5.53 -8.80 16.70
N ARG A 182 4.37 -9.20 16.16
CA ARG A 182 4.28 -10.23 15.10
C ARG A 182 3.70 -9.63 13.83
N ASN A 183 4.38 -9.82 12.70
CA ASN A 183 3.85 -9.45 11.40
C ASN A 183 2.87 -10.52 10.90
N SER A 184 1.69 -10.09 10.44
CA SER A 184 0.70 -10.97 9.82
C SER A 184 -0.19 -10.20 8.85
N ASN A 185 -1.10 -10.89 8.16
CA ASN A 185 -2.11 -10.23 7.32
C ASN A 185 -3.32 -9.76 8.16
N HIS A 186 -4.24 -9.03 7.52
CA HIS A 186 -5.39 -8.45 8.21
C HIS A 186 -6.35 -9.48 8.78
N GLU A 187 -6.65 -10.55 8.02
CA GLU A 187 -7.51 -11.64 8.48
C GLU A 187 -6.93 -12.33 9.71
N THR A 188 -5.66 -12.73 9.65
CA THR A 188 -4.97 -13.41 10.76
C THR A 188 -4.89 -12.51 11.99
N ASN A 189 -4.57 -11.22 11.85
CA ASN A 189 -4.55 -10.27 12.96
C ASN A 189 -5.93 -10.07 13.57
N PHE A 190 -7.00 -10.06 12.76
CA PHE A 190 -8.37 -9.97 13.26
C PHE A 190 -8.74 -11.21 14.09
N MET A 191 -8.48 -12.40 13.54
CA MET A 191 -8.80 -13.66 14.23
C MET A 191 -7.95 -13.87 15.49
N ALA A 192 -6.66 -13.51 15.45
CA ALA A 192 -5.79 -13.57 16.62
C ALA A 192 -6.29 -12.65 17.74
N THR A 193 -6.80 -11.46 17.41
CA THR A 193 -7.42 -10.54 18.38
C THR A 193 -8.73 -11.11 18.93
N ALA A 194 -9.60 -11.64 18.06
CA ALA A 194 -10.88 -12.22 18.46
C ALA A 194 -10.72 -13.43 19.40
N ASN A 195 -9.63 -14.18 19.25
CA ASN A 195 -9.31 -15.38 20.02
C ASN A 195 -8.30 -15.11 21.16
N LYS A 196 -8.02 -13.85 21.51
CA LYS A 196 -7.09 -13.45 22.58
C LYS A 196 -5.66 -13.99 22.41
N GLN A 197 -5.23 -14.25 21.18
CA GLN A 197 -3.86 -14.69 20.86
C GLN A 197 -2.88 -13.52 20.77
N VAL A 198 -3.40 -12.30 20.60
CA VAL A 198 -2.72 -11.03 20.77
C VAL A 198 -3.64 -10.07 21.51
N ASP A 199 -3.07 -9.13 22.26
CA ASP A 199 -3.84 -8.15 23.05
C ASP A 199 -4.43 -7.03 22.18
N ALA A 200 -3.69 -6.63 21.14
CA ALA A 200 -4.15 -5.69 20.14
C ALA A 200 -3.47 -5.94 18.79
N ALA A 201 -4.09 -5.44 17.71
CA ALA A 201 -3.52 -5.58 16.38
C ALA A 201 -3.86 -4.39 15.47
N ALA A 202 -2.97 -4.12 14.51
CA ALA A 202 -3.26 -3.26 13.37
C ALA A 202 -4.17 -3.98 12.37
N ASN A 203 -5.20 -3.28 11.90
CA ASN A 203 -6.18 -3.78 10.96
C ASN A 203 -6.69 -2.64 10.05
N ASN A 204 -7.82 -2.84 9.34
CA ASN A 204 -8.44 -1.80 8.54
C ASN A 204 -9.99 -1.91 8.51
N SER A 205 -10.63 -0.85 8.01
CA SER A 205 -12.09 -0.79 7.93
C SER A 205 -12.69 -1.78 6.93
N GLU A 206 -11.96 -2.20 5.91
CA GLU A 206 -12.41 -3.18 4.92
C GLU A 206 -12.46 -4.60 5.53
N GLN A 207 -11.37 -5.02 6.19
CA GLN A 207 -11.37 -6.29 6.91
C GLN A 207 -12.39 -6.30 8.05
N TRP A 208 -12.59 -5.17 8.72
CA TRP A 208 -13.63 -5.02 9.74
C TRP A 208 -15.00 -5.40 9.19
N VAL A 209 -15.40 -4.83 8.05
CA VAL A 209 -16.69 -5.13 7.40
C VAL A 209 -16.76 -6.59 6.97
N ARG A 210 -15.71 -7.10 6.30
CA ARG A 210 -15.66 -8.51 5.86
C ARG A 210 -15.78 -9.49 7.02
N SER A 211 -15.08 -9.22 8.13
CA SER A 211 -15.16 -10.11 9.30
C SER A 211 -16.54 -10.13 9.93
N HIS A 212 -17.24 -8.98 9.99
CA HIS A 212 -18.62 -8.95 10.48
C HIS A 212 -19.60 -9.70 9.58
N GLN A 213 -19.32 -9.78 8.28
CA GLN A 213 -20.11 -10.54 7.33
C GLN A 213 -19.80 -12.05 7.34
N LYS A 214 -18.52 -12.42 7.39
CA LYS A 214 -18.07 -13.82 7.22
C LYS A 214 -17.93 -14.60 8.53
N VAL A 215 -17.57 -13.92 9.62
CA VAL A 215 -17.32 -14.52 10.95
C VAL A 215 -17.96 -13.69 12.06
N PRO A 216 -19.30 -13.48 12.02
CA PRO A 216 -19.99 -12.54 12.93
C PRO A 216 -19.81 -12.90 14.42
N GLU A 217 -19.71 -14.18 14.78
CA GLU A 217 -19.54 -14.60 16.17
C GLU A 217 -18.18 -14.17 16.72
N GLN A 218 -17.10 -14.29 15.92
CA GLN A 218 -15.77 -13.82 16.30
C GLN A 218 -15.72 -12.27 16.27
N ALA A 219 -16.39 -11.67 15.29
CA ALA A 219 -16.39 -10.22 15.14
C ALA A 219 -17.03 -9.48 16.33
N LYS A 220 -18.04 -10.05 16.98
CA LYS A 220 -18.65 -9.52 18.23
C LYS A 220 -17.65 -9.41 19.39
N ASN A 221 -16.53 -10.12 19.32
CA ASN A 221 -15.50 -10.11 20.36
C ASN A 221 -14.41 -9.03 20.12
N VAL A 222 -14.45 -8.33 18.99
CA VAL A 222 -13.43 -7.34 18.63
C VAL A 222 -14.01 -5.94 18.70
N ARG A 223 -13.21 -4.97 19.13
CA ARG A 223 -13.55 -3.55 19.08
C ARG A 223 -12.37 -2.71 18.60
N VAL A 224 -12.68 -1.56 18.03
CA VAL A 224 -11.69 -0.57 17.57
C VAL A 224 -11.36 0.37 18.73
N ILE A 225 -10.07 0.58 18.99
CA ILE A 225 -9.58 1.55 19.97
C ILE A 225 -8.87 2.76 19.34
N TRP A 226 -8.59 2.69 18.05
CA TRP A 226 -8.03 3.80 17.29
C TRP A 226 -8.39 3.71 15.80
N LYS A 227 -8.60 4.87 15.19
CA LYS A 227 -8.90 5.05 13.77
C LYS A 227 -8.00 6.14 13.19
N SER A 228 -7.42 5.88 12.02
CA SER A 228 -6.55 6.83 11.30
C SER A 228 -7.33 7.94 10.60
N PRO A 229 -6.65 9.00 10.12
CA PRO A 229 -7.13 9.80 9.00
C PRO A 229 -7.43 8.93 7.78
N LEU A 230 -8.21 9.46 6.81
CA LEU A 230 -8.57 8.74 5.59
C LEU A 230 -7.32 8.37 4.79
N ILE A 231 -7.26 7.12 4.36
CA ILE A 231 -6.25 6.58 3.43
C ILE A 231 -6.91 6.53 2.04
N PRO A 232 -6.27 6.99 0.96
CA PRO A 232 -6.78 6.80 -0.39
C PRO A 232 -7.08 5.32 -0.67
N SER A 233 -8.15 5.02 -1.42
CA SER A 233 -8.44 3.64 -1.83
C SER A 233 -7.28 3.03 -2.63
N ASP A 234 -7.22 1.71 -2.65
CA ASP A 234 -6.11 0.98 -3.21
C ASP A 234 -6.01 1.09 -4.73
N PRO A 235 -4.78 1.16 -5.28
CA PRO A 235 -4.52 1.26 -6.70
C PRO A 235 -4.60 -0.09 -7.40
N ILE A 236 -5.01 -0.07 -8.68
CA ILE A 236 -4.71 -1.11 -9.67
C ILE A 236 -3.58 -0.60 -10.55
N THR A 237 -2.57 -1.43 -10.71
CA THR A 237 -1.36 -1.09 -11.46
C THR A 237 -1.14 -2.09 -12.57
N TYR A 238 -0.47 -1.66 -13.63
CA TYR A 238 0.11 -2.56 -14.62
C TYR A 238 1.61 -2.26 -14.80
N ARG A 239 2.32 -3.14 -15.47
CA ARG A 239 3.73 -2.90 -15.84
C ARG A 239 3.81 -1.81 -16.92
N LYS A 240 4.76 -0.88 -16.77
CA LYS A 240 4.98 0.23 -17.70
C LYS A 240 5.39 -0.20 -19.12
N ASP A 241 5.96 -1.40 -19.26
CA ASP A 241 6.49 -1.95 -20.52
C ASP A 241 5.50 -2.85 -21.29
N LEU A 242 4.25 -2.97 -20.85
CA LEU A 242 3.18 -3.53 -21.66
C LEU A 242 2.90 -2.63 -22.87
N SER A 243 2.47 -3.22 -23.98
CA SER A 243 2.10 -2.46 -25.17
C SER A 243 0.97 -1.45 -24.91
N LYS A 244 0.89 -0.42 -25.72
CA LYS A 244 -0.21 0.56 -25.64
C LYS A 244 -1.57 -0.08 -25.84
N ASP A 245 -1.66 -1.08 -26.71
CA ASP A 245 -2.89 -1.81 -26.98
C ASP A 245 -3.36 -2.61 -25.76
N LEU A 246 -2.50 -3.42 -25.15
CA LEU A 246 -2.86 -4.18 -23.96
C LEU A 246 -3.20 -3.25 -22.77
N LYS A 247 -2.45 -2.18 -22.58
CA LYS A 247 -2.78 -1.15 -21.57
C LYS A 247 -4.15 -0.54 -21.81
N ALA A 248 -4.49 -0.20 -23.05
CA ALA A 248 -5.80 0.37 -23.40
C ALA A 248 -6.94 -0.61 -23.12
N ARG A 249 -6.79 -1.90 -23.44
CA ARG A 249 -7.78 -2.95 -23.12
C ARG A 249 -7.95 -3.13 -21.62
N LEU A 250 -6.87 -3.16 -20.84
CA LEU A 250 -6.90 -3.23 -19.39
C LEU A 250 -7.60 -2.02 -18.76
N GLN A 251 -7.25 -0.80 -19.19
CA GLN A 251 -7.91 0.43 -18.75
C GLN A 251 -9.39 0.43 -19.13
N GLY A 252 -9.71 0.07 -20.37
CA GLY A 252 -11.08 -0.05 -20.87
C GLY A 252 -11.91 -0.96 -19.96
N PHE A 253 -11.41 -2.17 -19.65
CA PHE A 253 -12.09 -3.09 -18.76
C PHE A 253 -12.38 -2.47 -17.39
N PHE A 254 -11.35 -2.02 -16.68
CA PHE A 254 -11.54 -1.51 -15.32
C PHE A 254 -12.44 -0.28 -15.24
N LEU A 255 -12.32 0.66 -16.19
CA LEU A 255 -13.05 1.91 -16.15
C LEU A 255 -14.50 1.79 -16.65
N THR A 256 -14.83 0.71 -17.40
CA THR A 256 -16.19 0.48 -17.89
C THR A 256 -16.95 -0.60 -17.11
N TYR A 257 -16.25 -1.47 -16.37
CA TYR A 257 -16.84 -2.60 -15.65
C TYR A 257 -17.91 -2.15 -14.65
N GLY A 258 -19.13 -2.70 -14.84
CA GLY A 258 -20.31 -2.33 -14.04
C GLY A 258 -20.95 -0.97 -14.40
N ARG A 259 -20.49 -0.32 -15.49
CA ARG A 259 -21.07 0.94 -16.02
C ARG A 259 -21.65 0.79 -17.42
N PHE A 260 -21.00 0.03 -18.28
CA PHE A 260 -21.36 -0.12 -19.69
C PHE A 260 -21.57 -1.60 -20.03
N GLY A 261 -22.49 -1.86 -20.96
CA GLY A 261 -22.92 -3.18 -21.42
C GLY A 261 -24.46 -3.29 -21.41
N SER A 262 -24.97 -4.48 -21.63
CA SER A 262 -26.39 -4.79 -21.44
C SER A 262 -26.80 -4.65 -19.96
N PRO A 263 -28.09 -4.47 -19.66
CA PRO A 263 -28.58 -4.42 -18.28
C PRO A 263 -28.13 -5.61 -17.42
N ASP A 264 -28.12 -6.83 -18.00
CA ASP A 264 -27.73 -8.06 -17.30
C ASP A 264 -26.23 -8.10 -17.01
N GLU A 265 -25.39 -7.67 -17.96
CA GLU A 265 -23.93 -7.57 -17.78
C GLU A 265 -23.57 -6.56 -16.68
N ILE A 266 -24.25 -5.39 -16.69
CA ILE A 266 -24.06 -4.37 -15.67
C ILE A 266 -24.50 -4.88 -14.28
N ALA A 267 -25.65 -5.55 -14.21
CA ALA A 267 -26.17 -6.11 -12.95
C ALA A 267 -25.21 -7.20 -12.41
N LYS A 268 -24.74 -8.10 -13.28
CA LYS A 268 -23.75 -9.13 -12.92
C LYS A 268 -22.45 -8.50 -12.40
N ALA A 269 -21.89 -7.53 -13.12
CA ALA A 269 -20.64 -6.87 -12.75
C ALA A 269 -20.78 -6.14 -11.40
N LYS A 270 -21.89 -5.42 -11.16
CA LYS A 270 -22.17 -4.78 -9.89
C LYS A 270 -22.31 -5.77 -8.74
N LYS A 271 -22.91 -6.95 -8.97
CA LYS A 271 -23.00 -8.02 -7.97
C LYS A 271 -21.60 -8.55 -7.60
N ILE A 272 -20.73 -8.75 -8.58
CA ILE A 272 -19.33 -9.18 -8.37
C ILE A 272 -18.59 -8.12 -7.53
N LEU A 273 -18.66 -6.85 -7.93
CA LEU A 273 -18.03 -5.74 -7.20
C LEU A 273 -18.54 -5.63 -5.76
N ALA A 274 -19.86 -5.73 -5.55
CA ALA A 274 -20.46 -5.70 -4.21
C ALA A 274 -19.96 -6.84 -3.32
N GLY A 275 -19.74 -8.03 -3.88
CA GLY A 275 -19.10 -9.17 -3.18
C GLY A 275 -17.67 -8.88 -2.74
N MET A 276 -16.98 -7.97 -3.46
CA MET A 276 -15.65 -7.45 -3.11
C MET A 276 -15.70 -6.22 -2.19
N GLN A 277 -16.89 -5.74 -1.80
CA GLN A 277 -17.14 -4.46 -1.13
C GLN A 277 -16.73 -3.24 -1.96
N LEU A 278 -16.83 -3.33 -3.26
CA LEU A 278 -16.45 -2.29 -4.21
C LEU A 278 -17.65 -1.75 -5.00
N SER A 279 -17.51 -0.53 -5.44
CA SER A 279 -18.21 0.11 -6.55
C SER A 279 -17.31 0.09 -7.80
N PRO A 280 -17.83 0.47 -9.00
CA PRO A 280 -17.01 0.55 -10.20
C PRO A 280 -15.77 1.42 -10.03
N PHE A 281 -14.63 0.94 -10.52
CA PHE A 281 -13.33 1.61 -10.43
C PHE A 281 -13.34 2.99 -11.09
N VAL A 282 -12.44 3.87 -10.65
CA VAL A 282 -12.20 5.18 -11.27
C VAL A 282 -10.79 5.28 -11.82
N ALA A 283 -10.59 6.17 -12.80
CA ALA A 283 -9.25 6.44 -13.33
C ALA A 283 -8.35 7.03 -12.23
N SER A 284 -7.10 6.65 -12.26
CA SER A 284 -6.08 7.17 -11.36
C SER A 284 -4.71 7.16 -12.04
N ASN A 285 -3.68 7.61 -11.34
CA ASN A 285 -2.30 7.56 -11.77
C ASN A 285 -1.36 7.58 -10.55
N ASN A 286 -0.05 7.61 -10.79
CA ASN A 286 0.96 7.58 -9.73
C ASN A 286 0.85 8.72 -8.71
N THR A 287 0.13 9.80 -9.00
CA THR A 287 -0.01 10.94 -8.09
C THR A 287 -0.87 10.61 -6.86
N GLN A 288 -1.77 9.61 -6.94
CA GLN A 288 -2.51 9.13 -5.77
C GLN A 288 -1.59 8.65 -4.64
N LEU A 289 -0.34 8.26 -4.97
CA LEU A 289 0.64 7.77 -4.01
C LEU A 289 1.39 8.88 -3.25
N TYR A 290 1.23 10.16 -3.65
CA TYR A 290 1.95 11.26 -3.00
C TYR A 290 1.69 11.38 -1.50
N PRO A 291 0.45 11.31 -0.99
CA PRO A 291 0.20 11.33 0.45
C PRO A 291 0.91 10.19 1.21
N ILE A 292 1.00 9.03 0.58
CA ILE A 292 1.67 7.85 1.18
C ILE A 292 3.18 8.02 1.17
N ARG A 293 3.76 8.62 0.11
CA ARG A 293 5.18 8.99 0.06
C ARG A 293 5.53 10.00 1.14
N GLN A 294 4.69 11.02 1.32
CA GLN A 294 4.87 12.00 2.40
C GLN A 294 4.82 11.33 3.78
N LEU A 295 3.84 10.46 4.01
CA LEU A 295 3.71 9.73 5.28
C LEU A 295 4.95 8.86 5.58
N ALA A 296 5.47 8.15 4.56
CA ALA A 296 6.69 7.37 4.69
C ALA A 296 7.91 8.23 5.05
N LEU A 297 8.06 9.38 4.35
CA LEU A 297 9.14 10.34 4.63
C LEU A 297 9.02 10.97 6.01
N PHE A 298 7.82 11.34 6.47
CA PHE A 298 7.60 11.86 7.82
C PHE A 298 7.97 10.83 8.90
N LYS A 299 7.56 9.58 8.71
CA LYS A 299 7.95 8.47 9.61
C LYS A 299 9.47 8.31 9.67
N ASP A 300 10.14 8.32 8.51
CA ASP A 300 11.59 8.15 8.43
C ASP A 300 12.33 9.36 9.02
N LYS A 301 11.82 10.59 8.83
CA LYS A 301 12.34 11.79 9.48
C LYS A 301 12.33 11.64 11.00
N LEU A 302 11.19 11.32 11.61
CA LEU A 302 11.07 11.13 13.05
C LEU A 302 12.02 10.05 13.59
N LYS A 303 12.18 8.94 12.84
CA LYS A 303 13.12 7.88 13.20
C LYS A 303 14.58 8.36 13.18
N ILE A 304 14.95 9.17 12.16
CA ILE A 304 16.30 9.71 12.02
C ILE A 304 16.60 10.73 13.12
N GLU A 305 15.66 11.64 13.42
CA GLU A 305 15.80 12.65 14.47
C GLU A 305 16.06 12.02 15.84
N LYS A 306 15.43 10.89 16.14
CA LYS A 306 15.58 10.14 17.39
C LYS A 306 16.76 9.13 17.37
N SER A 307 17.46 8.99 16.26
CA SER A 307 18.56 8.02 16.13
C SER A 307 19.83 8.47 16.89
N LYS A 308 20.63 7.49 17.32
CA LYS A 308 21.97 7.71 17.90
C LYS A 308 23.05 8.10 16.88
N MET A 309 22.65 8.48 15.68
CA MET A 309 23.55 8.90 14.58
C MET A 309 24.31 10.18 14.95
N ALA A 310 25.54 10.35 14.47
CA ALA A 310 26.30 11.59 14.61
C ALA A 310 25.49 12.81 14.13
N ALA A 311 25.56 13.93 14.88
CA ALA A 311 24.68 15.09 14.66
C ALA A 311 24.75 15.62 13.21
N ALA A 312 25.93 15.76 12.62
CA ALA A 312 26.11 16.23 11.26
C ALA A 312 25.41 15.30 10.22
N LYS A 313 25.61 13.97 10.32
CA LYS A 313 24.98 12.98 9.44
C LYS A 313 23.47 12.95 9.62
N ARG A 314 22.98 13.14 10.85
CA ARG A 314 21.55 13.24 11.15
C ARG A 314 20.93 14.47 10.49
N ALA A 315 21.55 15.65 10.65
CA ALA A 315 21.10 16.90 10.03
C ALA A 315 21.07 16.82 8.50
N GLU A 316 22.10 16.23 7.87
CA GLU A 316 22.15 16.01 6.42
C GLU A 316 20.96 15.15 5.96
N LYS A 317 20.71 14.01 6.60
CA LYS A 317 19.60 13.14 6.23
C LYS A 317 18.23 13.79 6.43
N VAL A 318 18.03 14.55 7.51
CA VAL A 318 16.80 15.31 7.73
C VAL A 318 16.60 16.33 6.61
N LYS A 319 17.62 17.10 6.26
CA LYS A 319 17.59 18.07 5.15
C LYS A 319 17.21 17.41 3.82
N MET A 320 17.76 16.23 3.52
CA MET A 320 17.40 15.49 2.30
C MET A 320 15.93 15.09 2.29
N ILE A 321 15.38 14.65 3.42
CA ILE A 321 13.95 14.28 3.53
C ILE A 321 13.08 15.52 3.37
N GLU A 322 13.43 16.64 4.00
CA GLU A 322 12.68 17.90 3.89
C GLU A 322 12.64 18.42 2.45
N ALA A 323 13.74 18.35 1.73
CA ALA A 323 13.77 18.69 0.29
C ALA A 323 12.81 17.80 -0.53
N ARG A 324 12.78 16.49 -0.26
CA ARG A 324 11.84 15.56 -0.91
C ARG A 324 10.38 15.85 -0.55
N LEU A 325 10.10 16.18 0.70
CA LEU A 325 8.75 16.57 1.15
C LEU A 325 8.30 17.85 0.43
N THR A 326 9.15 18.88 0.36
CA THR A 326 8.86 20.12 -0.38
C THR A 326 8.57 19.84 -1.85
N THR A 327 9.35 18.96 -2.50
CA THR A 327 9.09 18.55 -3.89
C THR A 327 7.73 17.88 -4.04
N LEU A 328 7.38 16.96 -3.14
CA LEU A 328 6.08 16.28 -3.17
C LEU A 328 4.91 17.23 -2.92
N ASP A 329 5.07 18.24 -2.05
CA ASP A 329 4.06 19.27 -1.81
C ASP A 329 3.78 20.10 -3.06
N VAL A 330 4.84 20.49 -3.80
CA VAL A 330 4.71 21.21 -5.07
C VAL A 330 4.02 20.35 -6.11
N LEU A 331 4.43 19.07 -6.25
CA LEU A 331 3.83 18.15 -7.19
C LEU A 331 2.34 17.88 -6.85
N ALA A 332 2.00 17.70 -5.58
CA ALA A 332 0.62 17.46 -5.15
C ALA A 332 -0.30 18.66 -5.42
N LYS A 333 0.19 19.90 -5.27
CA LYS A 333 -0.57 21.13 -5.57
C LYS A 333 -0.82 21.33 -7.07
N ASN A 334 -0.05 20.68 -7.93
CA ASN A 334 -0.18 20.77 -9.39
C ASN A 334 -1.01 19.62 -9.99
N VAL A 335 -1.44 18.67 -9.17
CA VAL A 335 -2.37 17.59 -9.58
C VAL A 335 -3.76 18.21 -9.72
N GLY A 336 -4.30 18.22 -10.94
CA GLY A 336 -5.64 18.77 -11.23
C GLY A 336 -5.66 20.20 -11.75
N LYS A 337 -4.48 20.80 -12.02
CA LYS A 337 -4.35 21.98 -12.88
C LYS A 337 -3.97 21.50 -14.28
#